data_b164e67636a1ccd35bc35b234bb8ef6a
#
_entry.id   b164e67636a1ccd35bc35b234bb8ef6a
#
_cell.length_a   1.000
_cell.length_b   1.000
_cell.length_c   1.000
_cell.angle_alpha   90.00
_cell.angle_beta   90.00
_cell.angle_gamma   90.00
#
_symmetry.space_group_name_H-M   'P 1'
#
loop_
_entity.id
_entity.type
_entity.pdbx_description
1 polymer ?
#
loop_
_entity_poly.entity_id
_entity_poly.type
_entity_poly.pdbx_seq_one_letter_code
_entity_poly.pdbx_strand_id
1 'polypeptide(L)' 'MIKFNLDKIMFDRDRMKVPKLHELSGVNKNTLYAMYNGNITRIDVSVIDRICTALKCHPGDLLEYVSDEK' A
#
# COMPACT_ATOMS: atom_id res chain seq x y z
N MET A 1 3.78 -0.72 -16.08
CA MET A 1 4.37 -0.36 -14.77
C MET A 1 3.51 -0.89 -13.63
N ILE A 2 4.09 -1.10 -12.50
CA ILE A 2 3.37 -1.54 -11.30
C ILE A 2 3.01 -0.31 -10.47
N LYS A 3 1.75 -0.23 -10.08
CA LYS A 3 1.22 0.87 -9.29
C LYS A 3 0.62 0.33 -8.01
N PHE A 4 0.78 1.08 -6.92
CA PHE A 4 0.13 0.75 -5.65
C PHE A 4 -1.19 1.50 -5.52
N ASN A 5 -2.22 0.78 -5.08
CA ASN A 5 -3.54 1.35 -4.83
C ASN A 5 -3.78 1.59 -3.33
N LEU A 6 -2.70 1.86 -2.59
CA LEU A 6 -2.77 2.02 -1.15
C LEU A 6 -3.73 3.14 -0.75
N ASP A 7 -3.68 4.26 -1.46
CA ASP A 7 -4.55 5.40 -1.21
C ASP A 7 -6.04 5.03 -1.33
N LYS A 8 -6.38 4.25 -2.35
CA LYS A 8 -7.77 3.81 -2.58
C LYS A 8 -8.24 2.89 -1.46
N ILE A 9 -7.40 1.93 -1.08
CA ILE A 9 -7.76 0.97 -0.04
C ILE A 9 -7.90 1.67 1.30
N MET A 10 -6.98 2.57 1.62
CA MET A 10 -7.04 3.34 2.86
C MET A 10 -8.30 4.19 2.92
N PHE A 11 -8.67 4.80 1.81
CA PHE A 11 -9.91 5.57 1.72
C PHE A 11 -11.13 4.70 2.00
N ASP A 12 -11.16 3.48 1.43
CA ASP A 12 -12.26 2.54 1.62
C ASP A 12 -12.34 1.99 3.06
N ARG A 13 -11.27 2.13 3.83
CA ARG A 13 -11.23 1.72 5.24
C ARG A 13 -11.41 2.93 6.16
N ASP A 14 -12.55 3.61 6.03
CA ASP A 14 -12.92 4.78 6.83
C ASP A 14 -11.91 5.93 6.71
N ARG A 15 -11.38 6.13 5.50
CA ARG A 15 -10.41 7.19 5.23
C ARG A 15 -9.20 7.08 6.15
N MET A 16 -8.69 5.87 6.31
CA MET A 16 -7.53 5.59 7.15
C MET A 16 -6.34 6.44 6.71
N LYS A 17 -5.60 6.96 7.68
CA LYS A 17 -4.39 7.75 7.43
C LYS A 17 -3.15 6.93 7.73
N VAL A 18 -2.00 7.36 7.18
CA VAL A 18 -0.73 6.65 7.33
C VAL A 18 -0.36 6.37 8.79
N PRO A 19 -0.50 7.32 9.74
CA PRO A 19 -0.19 7.02 11.14
C PRO A 19 -0.99 5.85 11.69
N LYS A 20 -2.25 5.74 11.31
CA LYS A 20 -3.10 4.64 11.75
C LYS A 20 -2.66 3.32 11.12
N LEU A 21 -2.34 3.33 9.84
CA LEU A 21 -1.85 2.13 9.16
C LEU A 21 -0.52 1.69 9.74
N HIS A 22 0.38 2.63 10.05
CA HIS A 22 1.64 2.33 10.72
C HIS A 22 1.39 1.59 12.04
N GLU A 23 0.45 2.08 12.83
CA GLU A 23 0.10 1.47 14.11
C GLU A 23 -0.42 0.04 13.93
N LEU A 24 -1.29 -0.17 12.94
CA LEU A 24 -1.91 -1.47 12.71
C LEU A 24 -0.97 -2.48 12.06
N SER A 25 -0.13 -2.04 11.14
CA SER A 25 0.71 -2.93 10.35
C SER A 25 2.12 -3.11 10.90
N GLY A 26 2.61 -2.13 11.67
CA GLY A 26 3.98 -2.12 12.12
C GLY A 26 4.98 -1.74 11.03
N VAL A 27 4.51 -1.34 9.86
CA VAL A 27 5.37 -0.93 8.75
C VAL A 27 5.84 0.50 9.00
N ASN A 28 7.11 0.78 8.65
CA ASN A 28 7.71 2.10 8.82
C ASN A 28 6.89 3.17 8.10
N LYS A 29 6.68 4.32 8.74
CA LYS A 29 5.91 5.42 8.16
C LYS A 29 6.50 5.91 6.85
N ASN A 30 7.83 6.00 6.75
CA ASN A 30 8.47 6.46 5.52
C ASN A 30 8.15 5.52 4.35
N THR A 31 8.14 4.22 4.60
CA THR A 31 7.77 3.23 3.59
C THR A 31 6.31 3.40 3.17
N LEU A 32 5.42 3.63 4.13
CA LEU A 32 4.00 3.83 3.84
C LEU A 32 3.77 5.10 3.02
N TYR A 33 4.45 6.19 3.38
CA TYR A 33 4.34 7.43 2.60
C TYR A 33 4.88 7.27 1.18
N ALA A 34 6.00 6.54 1.04
CA ALA A 34 6.56 6.29 -0.29
C ALA A 34 5.58 5.47 -1.15
N MET A 35 4.92 4.46 -0.56
CA MET A 35 3.91 3.68 -1.26
C MET A 35 2.69 4.53 -1.61
N TYR A 36 2.24 5.34 -0.67
CA TYR A 36 1.07 6.20 -0.86
C TYR A 36 1.30 7.19 -2.00
N ASN A 37 2.51 7.74 -2.09
CA ASN A 37 2.87 8.73 -3.10
C ASN A 37 3.36 8.10 -4.41
N GLY A 38 3.50 6.78 -4.46
CA GLY A 38 3.95 6.08 -5.65
C GLY A 38 5.46 6.21 -5.92
N ASN A 39 6.25 6.57 -4.92
CA ASN A 39 7.69 6.80 -5.08
C ASN A 39 8.54 5.58 -4.72
N ILE A 40 7.93 4.44 -4.43
CA ILE A 40 8.68 3.25 -4.04
C ILE A 40 8.91 2.35 -5.25
N THR A 41 10.16 1.87 -5.40
CA THR A 41 10.52 0.98 -6.50
C THR A 41 10.86 -0.43 -6.03
N ARG A 42 11.09 -0.60 -4.74
CA ARG A 42 11.37 -1.89 -4.11
C ARG A 42 10.54 -2.05 -2.86
N ILE A 43 10.06 -3.26 -2.64
CA ILE A 43 9.28 -3.55 -1.45
C ILE A 43 9.48 -5.02 -1.07
N ASP A 44 9.61 -5.28 0.22
CA ASP A 44 9.69 -6.65 0.72
C ASP A 44 8.32 -7.29 0.75
N VAL A 45 8.28 -8.59 0.48
CA VAL A 45 7.05 -9.36 0.57
C VAL A 45 6.46 -9.27 1.98
N SER A 46 7.32 -9.20 3.00
CA SER A 46 6.85 -9.06 4.39
C SER A 46 6.07 -7.77 4.61
N VAL A 47 6.45 -6.69 3.95
CA VAL A 47 5.73 -5.42 4.04
C VAL A 47 4.36 -5.56 3.41
N ILE A 48 4.27 -6.19 2.23
CA ILE A 48 3.00 -6.44 1.56
C ILE A 48 2.10 -7.29 2.46
N ASP A 49 2.66 -8.34 3.06
CA ASP A 49 1.92 -9.23 3.95
C ASP A 49 1.32 -8.45 5.13
N ARG A 50 2.13 -7.61 5.77
CA ARG A 50 1.67 -6.82 6.92
C ARG A 50 0.56 -5.83 6.56
N ILE A 51 0.71 -5.16 5.41
CA ILE A 51 -0.29 -4.21 4.95
C ILE A 51 -1.59 -4.94 4.61
N CYS A 52 -1.51 -6.05 3.89
CA CYS A 52 -2.69 -6.84 3.55
C CYS A 52 -3.40 -7.36 4.80
N THR A 53 -2.64 -7.77 5.80
CA THR A 53 -3.21 -8.22 7.07
C THR A 53 -3.91 -7.07 7.79
N ALA A 54 -3.28 -5.91 7.85
CA ALA A 54 -3.84 -4.74 8.54
C ALA A 54 -5.10 -4.22 7.85
N LEU A 55 -5.10 -4.20 6.52
CA LEU A 55 -6.23 -3.69 5.73
C LEU A 55 -7.22 -4.76 5.33
N LYS A 56 -6.92 -6.03 5.64
CA LYS A 56 -7.76 -7.18 5.28
C LYS A 56 -8.05 -7.20 3.79
N CYS A 57 -7.01 -7.07 3.00
CA CYS A 57 -7.09 -7.09 1.54
C CYS A 57 -6.11 -8.11 0.97
N HIS A 58 -6.22 -8.38 -0.32
CA HIS A 58 -5.30 -9.27 -1.03
C HIS A 58 -4.22 -8.44 -1.73
N PRO A 59 -3.03 -9.04 -1.99
CA PRO A 59 -1.99 -8.33 -2.77
C PRO A 59 -2.50 -7.84 -4.13
N GLY A 60 -3.42 -8.58 -4.76
CA GLY A 60 -4.02 -8.16 -6.02
C GLY A 60 -4.85 -6.89 -5.91
N ASP A 61 -5.36 -6.59 -4.72
CA ASP A 61 -6.08 -5.34 -4.47
C ASP A 61 -5.12 -4.17 -4.27
N LEU A 62 -3.93 -4.46 -3.74
CA LEU A 62 -2.93 -3.45 -3.42
C LEU A 62 -2.09 -3.07 -4.63
N LEU A 63 -1.80 -4.03 -5.52
CA LEU A 63 -0.94 -3.86 -6.67
C LEU A 63 -1.75 -3.88 -7.95
N GLU A 64 -1.38 -2.99 -8.88
CA GLU A 64 -2.04 -2.91 -10.18
C GLU A 64 -0.98 -2.77 -11.26
N TYR A 65 -1.16 -3.52 -12.35
CA TYR A 65 -0.33 -3.33 -13.53
C TYR A 65 -1.01 -2.34 -14.47
N VAL A 66 -0.26 -1.31 -14.85
CA VAL A 66 -0.74 -0.32 -15.80
C VAL A 66 0.15 -0.43 -17.04
N SER A 67 -0.46 -0.65 -18.20
CA SER A 67 0.28 -0.76 -19.45
C SER A 67 0.89 0.58 -19.82
N ASP A 68 2.15 0.56 -20.27
CA ASP A 68 2.83 1.74 -20.77
C ASP A 68 2.57 1.96 -22.26
N GLU A 69 1.83 1.07 -22.89
CA GLU A 69 1.47 1.21 -24.30
C GLU A 69 0.49 2.34 -24.51
N LYS A 70 0.70 3.06 -25.57
CA LYS A 70 -0.18 4.16 -25.97
C LYS A 70 -1.17 3.69 -27.02
#